data_c07a95ef980380ab1eab7d117fbc1151
#
_entry.id   c07a95ef980380ab1eab7d117fbc1151
#
_cell.length_a   1.000
_cell.length_b   1.000
_cell.length_c   1.000
_cell.angle_alpha   90.00
_cell.angle_beta   90.00
_cell.angle_gamma   90.00
#
_symmetry.space_group_name_H-M   'P 1'
#
loop_
_entity.id
_entity.type
_entity.pdbx_description
1 polymer ?
#
loop_
_entity_poly.entity_id
_entity_poly.type
_entity_poly.pdbx_seq_one_letter_code
_entity_poly.pdbx_strand_id
1 'polypeptide(L)'
;MSHNEIESLTYHAMLVAWGQFAQSIGLVEAIASLPLHQKGVKHRPQTKILEFFVAILAGLEHLKDLSRSAHPIDQDQAVATAWQQPAWADYSGVSRSLAALTQEEAAQIAAELDKITQPLLATEVMRVLPHAGRLVYDGDLTDRPVSNTSTTYPNVAYGHLGDALQLGYQAAMVSMHSPTYGRFWLSVTSHPGDTVSCTQAEALVLAAEAKTGLRPWRRTALLSDRLQAVTESCQTRQAQVLSTQQRVTATETQETDTRQQIDSQRLLVTQLEAEYREKQRPERPYSVLAKARHKVGVLERRWSRLGKKLLKLNQQLGVRQRLLDDCQAQEQLLQQRLEQFEAENRSNGCPIAALFRLDAGFGTRENIALLIEMGYEVYIKPYSNWLLPRLKSWTAEQNNWTPVGKNAEMVAWQALVLTDFPYPLDVALQRCHTGKTQRHAALVHFGRDPVTTDLPGWFHHYNARQTIEAGIKEGKGVFEMQHLKVRSAFGLYLQEQFSLFAANFVRWAAHWLATQCPQLPTGWQDTTRPKVKEFVKVAAHTSAWVSWQEQGCLLKFTDHSVFAGRSLQVERRWVVQLPLPFSENAHFVHL
;
A
#
# COMPACT_ATOMS: atom_id res chain seq x y z
N MET A 1 -10.57 -39.51 -45.69
CA MET A 1 -9.14 -39.61 -45.39
C MET A 1 -9.00 -39.35 -43.90
N SER A 2 -8.68 -40.40 -43.12
CA SER A 2 -8.44 -40.25 -41.67
C SER A 2 -7.16 -39.42 -41.50
N HIS A 3 -7.29 -38.18 -41.10
CA HIS A 3 -6.15 -37.47 -40.53
C HIS A 3 -5.66 -38.28 -39.33
N ASN A 4 -4.47 -38.83 -39.42
CA ASN A 4 -3.75 -39.33 -38.27
C ASN A 4 -3.60 -38.14 -37.32
N GLU A 5 -4.46 -38.04 -36.33
CA GLU A 5 -4.32 -37.07 -35.24
C GLU A 5 -3.01 -37.40 -34.53
N ILE A 6 -2.00 -36.56 -34.72
CA ILE A 6 -0.73 -36.74 -34.01
C ILE A 6 -1.02 -36.43 -32.53
N GLU A 7 -1.23 -37.48 -31.73
CA GLU A 7 -1.32 -37.33 -30.28
C GLU A 7 0.07 -37.12 -29.70
N SER A 8 0.24 -36.08 -28.92
CA SER A 8 1.48 -35.77 -28.18
C SER A 8 1.24 -35.89 -26.68
N LEU A 9 2.16 -36.55 -25.97
CA LEU A 9 2.09 -36.62 -24.50
C LEU A 9 2.65 -35.33 -23.88
N THR A 10 1.93 -34.78 -22.91
CA THR A 10 2.42 -33.71 -22.04
C THR A 10 2.35 -34.17 -20.58
N TYR A 11 3.24 -33.64 -19.75
CA TYR A 11 3.15 -33.75 -18.29
C TYR A 11 2.61 -32.45 -17.66
N HIS A 12 2.15 -31.52 -18.49
CA HIS A 12 1.74 -30.19 -18.10
C HIS A 12 0.41 -29.78 -18.76
N ALA A 13 -0.61 -30.62 -18.60
CA ALA A 13 -1.87 -30.49 -19.32
C ALA A 13 -2.52 -29.11 -19.19
N MET A 14 -2.51 -28.52 -18.00
CA MET A 14 -3.12 -27.20 -17.82
C MET A 14 -2.30 -26.09 -18.47
N LEU A 15 -0.96 -26.21 -18.56
CA LEU A 15 -0.14 -25.25 -19.30
C LEU A 15 -0.46 -25.27 -20.81
N VAL A 16 -0.87 -26.45 -21.35
CA VAL A 16 -1.38 -26.54 -22.73
C VAL A 16 -2.72 -25.79 -22.86
N ALA A 17 -3.68 -26.04 -21.96
CA ALA A 17 -4.94 -25.33 -21.96
C ALA A 17 -4.75 -23.82 -21.81
N TRP A 18 -3.88 -23.40 -20.90
CA TRP A 18 -3.57 -21.96 -20.71
C TRP A 18 -2.85 -21.33 -21.87
N GLY A 19 -2.07 -22.08 -22.66
CA GLY A 19 -1.53 -21.60 -23.92
C GLY A 19 -2.61 -21.24 -24.93
N GLN A 20 -3.68 -22.07 -25.03
CA GLN A 20 -4.84 -21.74 -25.87
C GLN A 20 -5.59 -20.50 -25.36
N PHE A 21 -5.74 -20.38 -24.04
CA PHE A 21 -6.33 -19.19 -23.42
C PHE A 21 -5.47 -17.94 -23.64
N ALA A 22 -4.13 -18.03 -23.50
CA ALA A 22 -3.20 -16.94 -23.74
C ALA A 22 -3.29 -16.42 -25.19
N GLN A 23 -3.47 -17.33 -26.15
CA GLN A 23 -3.71 -16.93 -27.55
C GLN A 23 -5.06 -16.21 -27.69
N SER A 24 -6.13 -16.71 -27.05
CA SER A 24 -7.48 -16.13 -27.16
C SER A 24 -7.58 -14.71 -26.60
N ILE A 25 -6.72 -14.34 -25.64
CA ILE A 25 -6.62 -12.97 -25.09
C ILE A 25 -5.52 -12.12 -25.75
N GLY A 26 -4.86 -12.63 -26.78
CA GLY A 26 -3.81 -11.92 -27.52
C GLY A 26 -2.46 -11.81 -26.79
N LEU A 27 -2.24 -12.51 -25.66
CA LEU A 27 -1.01 -12.40 -24.87
C LEU A 27 0.23 -12.85 -25.65
N VAL A 28 0.11 -13.97 -26.35
CA VAL A 28 1.24 -14.55 -27.10
C VAL A 28 1.68 -13.60 -28.22
N GLU A 29 0.73 -13.05 -28.98
CA GLU A 29 0.97 -12.11 -30.07
C GLU A 29 1.54 -10.77 -29.53
N ALA A 30 0.97 -10.24 -28.45
CA ALA A 30 1.44 -9.01 -27.83
C ALA A 30 2.92 -9.12 -27.41
N ILE A 31 3.31 -10.20 -26.72
CA ILE A 31 4.72 -10.40 -26.33
C ILE A 31 5.60 -10.66 -27.57
N ALA A 32 5.12 -11.44 -28.57
CA ALA A 32 5.89 -11.74 -29.78
C ALA A 32 6.21 -10.49 -30.63
N SER A 33 5.37 -9.45 -30.56
CA SER A 33 5.53 -8.20 -31.29
C SER A 33 6.47 -7.19 -30.63
N LEU A 34 6.88 -7.40 -29.38
CA LEU A 34 7.74 -6.46 -28.64
C LEU A 34 9.12 -6.32 -29.26
N PRO A 35 9.66 -5.09 -29.42
CA PRO A 35 10.97 -4.82 -29.96
C PRO A 35 12.06 -5.02 -28.89
N LEU A 36 12.35 -6.28 -28.51
CA LEU A 36 13.43 -6.59 -27.59
C LEU A 36 14.77 -6.67 -28.30
N HIS A 37 15.75 -5.88 -27.89
CA HIS A 37 17.03 -5.66 -28.58
C HIS A 37 18.14 -6.67 -28.18
N GLN A 38 17.77 -7.78 -27.59
CA GLN A 38 18.72 -8.81 -27.17
C GLN A 38 19.11 -9.74 -28.30
N LYS A 39 20.33 -10.27 -28.27
CA LYS A 39 20.78 -11.28 -29.23
C LYS A 39 19.99 -12.57 -29.10
N GLY A 40 19.24 -12.94 -30.12
CA GLY A 40 18.52 -14.20 -30.26
C GLY A 40 19.27 -15.17 -31.17
N VAL A 41 20.20 -15.96 -30.63
CA VAL A 41 20.97 -16.91 -31.48
C VAL A 41 20.15 -18.17 -31.81
N LYS A 42 19.56 -18.79 -30.80
CA LYS A 42 18.75 -20.03 -30.95
C LYS A 42 17.27 -19.78 -30.68
N HIS A 43 16.97 -19.01 -29.66
CA HIS A 43 15.62 -18.65 -29.25
C HIS A 43 15.48 -17.13 -29.15
N ARG A 44 14.35 -16.61 -29.63
CA ARG A 44 14.06 -15.17 -29.56
C ARG A 44 13.94 -14.71 -28.11
N PRO A 45 14.28 -13.44 -27.78
CA PRO A 45 14.06 -12.90 -26.46
C PRO A 45 12.59 -13.02 -26.00
N GLN A 46 11.63 -12.80 -26.90
CA GLN A 46 10.19 -12.90 -26.65
C GLN A 46 9.79 -14.30 -26.19
N THR A 47 10.35 -15.37 -26.83
CA THR A 47 10.14 -16.76 -26.42
C THR A 47 10.58 -16.96 -24.96
N LYS A 48 11.74 -16.45 -24.58
CA LYS A 48 12.29 -16.58 -23.20
C LYS A 48 11.46 -15.80 -22.18
N ILE A 49 10.89 -14.67 -22.55
CA ILE A 49 9.97 -13.89 -21.71
C ILE A 49 8.66 -14.66 -21.48
N LEU A 50 8.07 -15.25 -22.53
CA LEU A 50 6.90 -16.12 -22.40
C LEU A 50 7.20 -17.35 -21.55
N GLU A 51 8.35 -17.98 -21.74
CA GLU A 51 8.79 -19.12 -20.95
C GLU A 51 8.95 -18.78 -19.47
N PHE A 52 9.45 -17.58 -19.15
CA PHE A 52 9.49 -17.10 -17.78
C PHE A 52 8.09 -16.94 -17.17
N PHE A 53 7.14 -16.43 -17.94
CA PHE A 53 5.75 -16.36 -17.53
C PHE A 53 5.13 -17.75 -17.29
N VAL A 54 5.40 -18.71 -18.20
CA VAL A 54 4.98 -20.11 -18.05
C VAL A 54 5.60 -20.75 -16.79
N ALA A 55 6.85 -20.44 -16.46
CA ALA A 55 7.48 -20.91 -15.21
C ALA A 55 6.74 -20.41 -13.95
N ILE A 56 6.25 -19.16 -13.98
CA ILE A 56 5.44 -18.59 -12.90
C ILE A 56 4.07 -19.27 -12.84
N LEU A 57 3.40 -19.48 -13.98
CA LEU A 57 2.13 -20.19 -14.08
C LEU A 57 2.23 -21.66 -13.61
N ALA A 58 3.37 -22.29 -13.85
CA ALA A 58 3.67 -23.63 -13.35
C ALA A 58 4.00 -23.66 -11.85
N GLY A 59 4.07 -22.51 -11.19
CA GLY A 59 4.43 -22.41 -9.78
C GLY A 59 5.82 -22.98 -9.47
N LEU A 60 6.80 -22.82 -10.38
CA LEU A 60 8.16 -23.27 -10.15
C LEU A 60 8.84 -22.39 -9.10
N GLU A 61 9.47 -23.01 -8.12
CA GLU A 61 10.18 -22.30 -7.06
C GLU A 61 11.43 -21.61 -7.60
N HIS A 62 12.21 -22.33 -8.43
CA HIS A 62 13.44 -21.82 -9.01
C HIS A 62 13.40 -21.85 -10.53
N LEU A 63 14.04 -20.87 -11.16
CA LEU A 63 14.11 -20.83 -12.63
C LEU A 63 14.79 -22.06 -13.22
N LYS A 64 15.77 -22.65 -12.52
CA LYS A 64 16.45 -23.89 -12.95
C LYS A 64 15.51 -25.10 -13.11
N ASP A 65 14.34 -25.07 -12.43
CA ASP A 65 13.38 -26.17 -12.46
C ASP A 65 12.70 -26.29 -13.83
N LEU A 66 12.74 -25.24 -14.67
CA LEU A 66 12.35 -25.33 -16.09
C LEU A 66 13.02 -26.48 -16.83
N SER A 67 14.34 -26.68 -16.56
CA SER A 67 15.18 -27.65 -17.27
C SER A 67 15.63 -28.84 -16.43
N ARG A 68 15.41 -28.80 -15.10
CA ARG A 68 15.96 -29.79 -14.15
C ARG A 68 14.91 -30.50 -13.31
N SER A 69 13.64 -30.27 -13.56
CA SER A 69 12.55 -31.04 -12.94
C SER A 69 12.47 -32.46 -13.51
N ALA A 70 11.68 -33.32 -12.89
CA ALA A 70 11.43 -34.70 -13.39
C ALA A 70 10.81 -34.68 -14.80
N HIS A 71 9.99 -33.68 -15.09
CA HIS A 71 9.39 -33.43 -16.40
C HIS A 71 9.70 -31.98 -16.79
N PRO A 72 10.84 -31.72 -17.50
CA PRO A 72 11.26 -30.38 -17.82
C PRO A 72 10.30 -29.70 -18.81
N ILE A 73 9.86 -28.49 -18.48
CA ILE A 73 8.94 -27.72 -19.33
C ILE A 73 9.63 -27.31 -20.63
N ASP A 74 10.94 -27.02 -20.60
CA ASP A 74 11.73 -26.64 -21.79
C ASP A 74 11.80 -27.76 -22.83
N GLN A 75 11.50 -29.01 -22.46
CA GLN A 75 11.45 -30.17 -23.35
C GLN A 75 10.03 -30.57 -23.76
N ASP A 76 8.99 -29.94 -23.16
CA ASP A 76 7.60 -30.26 -23.47
C ASP A 76 7.13 -29.53 -24.74
N GLN A 77 7.16 -30.28 -25.86
CA GLN A 77 6.77 -29.75 -27.16
C GLN A 77 5.28 -29.40 -27.24
N ALA A 78 4.41 -30.11 -26.50
CA ALA A 78 2.99 -29.81 -26.50
C ALA A 78 2.71 -28.44 -25.82
N VAL A 79 3.42 -28.14 -24.72
CA VAL A 79 3.36 -26.81 -24.11
C VAL A 79 3.90 -25.76 -25.07
N ALA A 80 5.08 -25.98 -25.68
CA ALA A 80 5.64 -25.03 -26.64
C ALA A 80 4.64 -24.72 -27.77
N THR A 81 4.06 -25.75 -28.37
CA THR A 81 3.07 -25.64 -29.46
C THR A 81 1.83 -24.85 -29.00
N ALA A 82 1.31 -25.14 -27.79
CA ALA A 82 0.16 -24.42 -27.23
C ALA A 82 0.42 -22.91 -27.05
N TRP A 83 1.66 -22.54 -26.81
CA TRP A 83 2.10 -21.13 -26.66
C TRP A 83 2.68 -20.56 -27.98
N GLN A 84 2.46 -21.23 -29.12
CA GLN A 84 2.96 -20.82 -30.43
C GLN A 84 4.47 -20.65 -30.48
N GLN A 85 5.20 -21.44 -29.72
CA GLN A 85 6.66 -21.44 -29.76
C GLN A 85 7.17 -22.68 -30.50
N PRO A 86 8.18 -22.53 -31.36
CA PRO A 86 8.78 -23.69 -32.05
C PRO A 86 9.50 -24.61 -31.05
N ALA A 87 10.09 -24.04 -30.02
CA ALA A 87 10.72 -24.73 -28.90
C ALA A 87 10.98 -23.72 -27.78
N TRP A 88 11.13 -24.21 -26.54
CA TRP A 88 11.55 -23.43 -25.40
C TRP A 88 13.09 -23.32 -25.30
N ALA A 89 13.56 -22.34 -24.55
CA ALA A 89 14.97 -22.18 -24.20
C ALA A 89 15.31 -22.97 -22.93
N ASP A 90 16.57 -23.18 -22.65
CA ASP A 90 17.00 -23.63 -21.33
C ASP A 90 16.88 -22.50 -20.28
N TYR A 91 16.79 -22.89 -19.01
CA TYR A 91 16.68 -21.92 -17.90
C TYR A 91 17.82 -20.88 -17.90
N SER A 92 19.04 -21.23 -18.38
CA SER A 92 20.17 -20.32 -18.40
C SER A 92 20.02 -19.26 -19.49
N GLY A 93 19.39 -19.64 -20.61
CA GLY A 93 18.99 -18.72 -21.68
C GLY A 93 17.94 -17.71 -21.20
N VAL A 94 16.93 -18.17 -20.47
CA VAL A 94 15.90 -17.32 -19.85
C VAL A 94 16.55 -16.38 -18.82
N SER A 95 17.39 -16.91 -17.92
CA SER A 95 18.07 -16.11 -16.88
C SER A 95 18.93 -14.99 -17.48
N ARG A 96 19.69 -15.29 -18.55
CA ARG A 96 20.50 -14.25 -19.23
C ARG A 96 19.64 -13.18 -19.89
N SER A 97 18.51 -13.55 -20.49
CA SER A 97 17.60 -12.57 -21.06
C SER A 97 16.98 -11.67 -20.00
N LEU A 98 16.56 -12.20 -18.87
CA LEU A 98 16.02 -11.42 -17.74
C LEU A 98 17.08 -10.50 -17.12
N ALA A 99 18.35 -10.95 -17.07
CA ALA A 99 19.45 -10.12 -16.59
C ALA A 99 19.82 -8.97 -17.53
N ALA A 100 19.56 -9.15 -18.83
CA ALA A 100 19.87 -8.18 -19.87
C ALA A 100 18.74 -7.19 -20.17
N LEU A 101 17.55 -7.33 -19.52
CA LEU A 101 16.43 -6.40 -19.71
C LEU A 101 16.81 -4.98 -19.33
N THR A 102 16.42 -4.05 -20.19
CA THR A 102 16.46 -2.62 -19.89
C THR A 102 15.19 -2.17 -19.17
N GLN A 103 15.23 -0.96 -18.61
CA GLN A 103 14.04 -0.34 -17.99
C GLN A 103 12.92 -0.18 -19.01
N GLU A 104 13.24 0.26 -20.21
CA GLU A 104 12.28 0.50 -21.27
C GLU A 104 11.61 -0.81 -21.73
N GLU A 105 12.40 -1.86 -21.97
CA GLU A 105 11.87 -3.18 -22.36
C GLU A 105 10.95 -3.76 -21.28
N ALA A 106 11.34 -3.67 -20.01
CA ALA A 106 10.52 -4.14 -18.90
C ALA A 106 9.21 -3.34 -18.77
N ALA A 107 9.27 -2.02 -18.96
CA ALA A 107 8.09 -1.15 -18.96
C ALA A 107 7.16 -1.43 -20.14
N GLN A 108 7.70 -1.69 -21.34
CA GLN A 108 6.91 -2.06 -22.51
C GLN A 108 6.18 -3.39 -22.30
N ILE A 109 6.85 -4.40 -21.72
CA ILE A 109 6.20 -5.68 -21.39
C ILE A 109 5.05 -5.44 -20.41
N ALA A 110 5.27 -4.68 -19.34
CA ALA A 110 4.24 -4.35 -18.37
C ALA A 110 3.06 -3.60 -19.00
N ALA A 111 3.32 -2.68 -19.92
CA ALA A 111 2.29 -1.94 -20.64
C ALA A 111 1.42 -2.86 -21.53
N GLU A 112 2.01 -3.88 -22.18
CA GLU A 112 1.23 -4.86 -22.94
C GLU A 112 0.34 -5.72 -22.00
N LEU A 113 0.85 -6.14 -20.83
CA LEU A 113 0.03 -6.83 -19.85
C LEU A 113 -1.15 -5.96 -19.37
N ASP A 114 -0.92 -4.67 -19.22
CA ASP A 114 -1.97 -3.70 -18.87
C ASP A 114 -3.03 -3.58 -19.97
N LYS A 115 -2.64 -3.50 -21.26
CA LYS A 115 -3.58 -3.46 -22.37
C LYS A 115 -4.47 -4.70 -22.43
N ILE A 116 -3.92 -5.88 -22.15
CA ILE A 116 -4.69 -7.14 -22.08
C ILE A 116 -5.62 -7.14 -20.87
N THR A 117 -5.20 -6.56 -19.76
CA THR A 117 -5.96 -6.51 -18.51
C THR A 117 -7.14 -5.55 -18.60
N GLN A 118 -6.98 -4.42 -19.29
CA GLN A 118 -7.95 -3.31 -19.30
C GLN A 118 -9.37 -3.69 -19.74
N PRO A 119 -9.63 -4.45 -20.83
CA PRO A 119 -10.98 -4.82 -21.22
C PRO A 119 -11.70 -5.66 -20.16
N LEU A 120 -10.95 -6.55 -19.49
CA LEU A 120 -11.46 -7.42 -18.43
C LEU A 120 -11.79 -6.64 -17.16
N LEU A 121 -10.90 -5.72 -16.79
CA LEU A 121 -11.10 -4.82 -15.66
C LEU A 121 -12.29 -3.89 -15.92
N ALA A 122 -12.37 -3.26 -17.08
CA ALA A 122 -13.49 -2.38 -17.44
C ALA A 122 -14.83 -3.13 -17.39
N THR A 123 -14.87 -4.36 -17.93
CA THR A 123 -16.07 -5.21 -17.88
C THR A 123 -16.48 -5.51 -16.44
N GLU A 124 -15.53 -5.82 -15.57
CA GLU A 124 -15.83 -6.12 -14.16
C GLU A 124 -16.27 -4.87 -13.40
N VAL A 125 -15.62 -3.73 -13.61
CA VAL A 125 -16.02 -2.43 -13.03
C VAL A 125 -17.47 -2.10 -13.43
N MET A 126 -17.80 -2.24 -14.72
CA MET A 126 -19.15 -2.02 -15.23
C MET A 126 -20.19 -2.98 -14.66
N ARG A 127 -19.78 -4.17 -14.25
CA ARG A 127 -20.67 -5.12 -13.56
C ARG A 127 -20.84 -4.78 -12.08
N VAL A 128 -19.76 -4.36 -11.41
CA VAL A 128 -19.77 -4.09 -9.96
C VAL A 128 -20.51 -2.80 -9.61
N LEU A 129 -20.25 -1.71 -10.33
CA LEU A 129 -20.80 -0.39 -9.97
C LEU A 129 -22.34 -0.33 -9.93
N PRO A 130 -23.10 -0.86 -10.92
CA PRO A 130 -24.57 -0.84 -10.88
C PRO A 130 -25.16 -1.69 -9.75
N HIS A 131 -24.49 -2.78 -9.36
CA HIS A 131 -25.01 -3.70 -8.34
C HIS A 131 -24.61 -3.31 -6.92
N ALA A 132 -23.35 -2.95 -6.71
CA ALA A 132 -22.81 -2.62 -5.39
C ALA A 132 -22.84 -1.12 -5.08
N GLY A 133 -23.06 -0.28 -6.08
CA GLY A 133 -23.06 1.18 -5.96
C GLY A 133 -21.70 1.79 -5.62
N ARG A 134 -20.64 0.98 -5.50
CA ARG A 134 -19.25 1.41 -5.22
C ARG A 134 -18.25 0.34 -5.57
N LEU A 135 -17.00 0.74 -5.83
CA LEU A 135 -15.86 -0.17 -5.88
C LEU A 135 -15.28 -0.37 -4.48
N VAL A 136 -14.79 -1.57 -4.20
CA VAL A 136 -14.12 -1.89 -2.93
C VAL A 136 -12.69 -2.28 -3.21
N TYR A 137 -11.75 -1.53 -2.64
CA TYR A 137 -10.33 -1.75 -2.76
C TYR A 137 -9.73 -2.26 -1.45
N ASP A 138 -8.81 -3.20 -1.55
CA ASP A 138 -7.99 -3.66 -0.45
C ASP A 138 -6.52 -3.35 -0.75
N GLY A 139 -5.83 -2.72 0.19
CA GLY A 139 -4.39 -2.47 0.12
C GLY A 139 -3.64 -3.19 1.24
N ASP A 140 -2.43 -3.66 0.93
CA ASP A 140 -1.56 -4.31 1.91
C ASP A 140 -0.07 -4.22 1.49
N LEU A 141 0.82 -4.36 2.48
CA LEU A 141 2.25 -4.53 2.27
C LEU A 141 2.64 -5.98 2.58
N THR A 142 3.49 -6.56 1.74
CA THR A 142 3.97 -7.92 1.96
C THR A 142 5.48 -8.00 1.86
N ASP A 143 6.07 -8.69 2.82
CA ASP A 143 7.51 -8.94 2.92
C ASP A 143 8.02 -9.94 1.88
N ARG A 144 9.23 -9.69 1.39
CA ARG A 144 9.98 -10.56 0.47
C ARG A 144 11.44 -10.64 0.94
N PRO A 145 11.75 -11.49 1.92
CA PRO A 145 13.09 -11.62 2.45
C PRO A 145 14.05 -12.23 1.42
N VAL A 146 15.31 -11.81 1.48
CA VAL A 146 16.44 -12.43 0.79
C VAL A 146 17.47 -12.91 1.79
N SER A 147 18.48 -13.64 1.35
CA SER A 147 19.57 -14.04 2.23
C SER A 147 20.25 -12.82 2.82
N ASN A 148 20.42 -12.76 4.15
CA ASN A 148 21.09 -11.67 4.85
C ASN A 148 22.57 -11.47 4.44
N THR A 149 23.16 -12.44 3.77
CA THR A 149 24.52 -12.37 3.23
C THR A 149 24.57 -11.97 1.76
N SER A 150 23.43 -11.71 1.13
CA SER A 150 23.38 -11.38 -0.29
C SER A 150 23.84 -9.94 -0.54
N THR A 151 24.75 -9.79 -1.49
CA THR A 151 25.25 -8.49 -1.98
C THR A 151 24.80 -8.18 -3.42
N THR A 152 23.93 -9.02 -4.00
CA THR A 152 23.64 -9.00 -5.43
C THR A 152 22.28 -8.42 -5.79
N TYR A 153 21.39 -8.24 -4.83
CA TYR A 153 20.06 -7.68 -5.07
C TYR A 153 20.10 -6.14 -5.02
N PRO A 154 19.59 -5.44 -6.03
CA PRO A 154 19.61 -3.98 -6.09
C PRO A 154 18.62 -3.37 -5.10
N ASN A 155 18.99 -2.26 -4.46
CA ASN A 155 18.13 -1.46 -3.58
C ASN A 155 17.45 -2.26 -2.45
N VAL A 156 18.07 -3.34 -1.99
CA VAL A 156 17.58 -4.13 -0.86
C VAL A 156 17.98 -3.44 0.46
N ALA A 157 17.12 -3.50 1.47
CA ALA A 157 17.37 -2.94 2.79
C ALA A 157 16.97 -3.90 3.92
N TYR A 158 17.55 -3.71 5.11
CA TYR A 158 17.13 -4.39 6.32
C TYR A 158 15.85 -3.76 6.86
N GLY A 159 14.84 -4.57 7.10
CA GLY A 159 13.57 -4.15 7.67
C GLY A 159 12.92 -5.26 8.50
N HIS A 160 11.86 -4.93 9.20
CA HIS A 160 11.03 -5.93 9.86
C HIS A 160 10.18 -6.65 8.81
N LEU A 161 10.68 -7.82 8.38
CA LEU A 161 10.04 -8.69 7.40
C LEU A 161 9.45 -9.92 8.13
N GLY A 162 8.13 -9.92 8.31
CA GLY A 162 7.48 -10.84 9.24
C GLY A 162 7.86 -10.53 10.69
N ASP A 163 8.30 -11.54 11.43
CA ASP A 163 8.64 -11.42 12.86
C ASP A 163 10.13 -11.11 13.12
N ALA A 164 10.93 -10.90 12.08
CA ALA A 164 12.39 -10.74 12.21
C ALA A 164 12.95 -9.56 11.41
N LEU A 165 14.07 -9.02 11.88
CA LEU A 165 14.87 -8.06 11.12
C LEU A 165 15.68 -8.82 10.06
N GLN A 166 15.33 -8.63 8.79
CA GLN A 166 15.90 -9.34 7.65
C GLN A 166 16.18 -8.39 6.48
N LEU A 167 17.13 -8.79 5.64
CA LEU A 167 17.37 -8.13 4.36
C LEU A 167 16.28 -8.52 3.38
N GLY A 168 15.73 -7.56 2.63
CA GLY A 168 14.69 -7.87 1.63
C GLY A 168 13.99 -6.66 1.06
N TYR A 169 12.80 -6.93 0.54
CA TYR A 169 11.90 -5.95 -0.04
C TYR A 169 10.54 -5.98 0.65
N GLN A 170 9.80 -4.89 0.53
CA GLN A 170 8.37 -4.79 0.78
C GLN A 170 7.65 -4.59 -0.56
N ALA A 171 6.63 -5.40 -0.84
CA ALA A 171 5.78 -5.21 -2.00
C ALA A 171 4.44 -4.58 -1.58
N ALA A 172 4.17 -3.36 -2.04
CA ALA A 172 2.88 -2.70 -1.85
C ALA A 172 1.92 -3.19 -2.93
N MET A 173 0.78 -3.73 -2.51
CA MET A 173 -0.20 -4.36 -3.40
C MET A 173 -1.59 -3.77 -3.19
N VAL A 174 -2.31 -3.56 -4.28
CA VAL A 174 -3.72 -3.17 -4.26
C VAL A 174 -4.55 -4.06 -5.16
N SER A 175 -5.76 -4.38 -4.70
CA SER A 175 -6.71 -5.20 -5.44
C SER A 175 -8.12 -4.65 -5.29
N MET A 176 -8.98 -4.95 -6.27
CA MET A 176 -10.41 -4.68 -6.26
C MET A 176 -11.18 -5.96 -5.94
N HIS A 177 -12.20 -5.87 -5.11
CA HIS A 177 -13.14 -6.97 -4.91
C HIS A 177 -13.92 -7.20 -6.19
N SER A 178 -13.99 -8.46 -6.62
CA SER A 178 -14.65 -8.88 -7.86
C SER A 178 -15.64 -10.00 -7.55
N PRO A 179 -16.93 -9.81 -7.77
CA PRO A 179 -17.93 -10.88 -7.66
C PRO A 179 -17.68 -12.04 -8.63
N THR A 180 -17.16 -11.73 -9.82
CA THR A 180 -16.91 -12.74 -10.88
C THR A 180 -15.68 -13.58 -10.59
N TYR A 181 -14.58 -12.92 -10.19
CA TYR A 181 -13.26 -13.55 -10.04
C TYR A 181 -12.81 -13.68 -8.58
N GLY A 182 -13.67 -13.28 -7.64
CA GLY A 182 -13.34 -13.14 -6.21
C GLY A 182 -12.45 -11.93 -5.92
N ARG A 183 -11.41 -11.73 -6.73
CA ARG A 183 -10.45 -10.64 -6.59
C ARG A 183 -9.86 -10.28 -7.96
N PHE A 184 -9.65 -8.99 -8.17
CA PHE A 184 -8.93 -8.46 -9.31
C PHE A 184 -7.70 -7.69 -8.81
N TRP A 185 -6.50 -8.20 -9.09
CA TRP A 185 -5.26 -7.53 -8.72
C TRP A 185 -4.99 -6.35 -9.65
N LEU A 186 -4.72 -5.18 -9.09
CA LEU A 186 -4.55 -3.95 -9.85
C LEU A 186 -3.08 -3.54 -9.99
N SER A 187 -2.33 -3.55 -8.89
CA SER A 187 -0.94 -3.09 -8.89
C SER A 187 -0.09 -3.81 -7.85
N VAL A 188 1.20 -3.92 -8.15
CA VAL A 188 2.27 -4.29 -7.24
C VAL A 188 3.46 -3.37 -7.48
N THR A 189 4.04 -2.84 -6.41
CA THR A 189 5.26 -2.04 -6.44
C THR A 189 6.22 -2.50 -5.36
N SER A 190 7.48 -2.71 -5.75
CA SER A 190 8.53 -3.14 -4.82
C SER A 190 9.24 -1.95 -4.20
N HIS A 191 9.50 -2.07 -2.91
CA HIS A 191 10.18 -1.06 -2.11
C HIS A 191 11.29 -1.72 -1.30
N PRO A 192 12.32 -0.98 -0.83
CA PRO A 192 13.30 -1.47 0.13
C PRO A 192 12.64 -2.06 1.39
N GLY A 193 13.30 -3.02 2.03
CA GLY A 193 12.75 -3.75 3.19
C GLY A 193 12.41 -2.89 4.41
N ASP A 194 13.02 -1.71 4.54
CA ASP A 194 12.75 -0.73 5.61
C ASP A 194 11.53 0.16 5.35
N THR A 195 10.85 -0.03 4.23
CA THR A 195 9.63 0.73 3.88
C THR A 195 8.51 0.38 4.85
N VAL A 196 7.85 1.41 5.40
CA VAL A 196 6.73 1.25 6.32
C VAL A 196 5.39 1.48 5.62
N SER A 197 4.36 0.73 6.02
CA SER A 197 3.05 0.73 5.35
C SER A 197 2.42 2.13 5.25
N CYS A 198 2.56 2.95 6.30
CA CYS A 198 1.93 4.27 6.33
C CYS A 198 2.44 5.24 5.24
N THR A 199 3.63 5.03 4.70
CA THR A 199 4.16 5.86 3.60
C THR A 199 3.60 5.49 2.24
N GLN A 200 2.88 4.36 2.12
CA GLN A 200 2.40 3.83 0.85
C GLN A 200 0.89 4.02 0.62
N ALA A 201 0.15 4.59 1.56
CA ALA A 201 -1.30 4.72 1.47
C ALA A 201 -1.76 5.51 0.23
N GLU A 202 -1.19 6.69 0.01
CA GLU A 202 -1.51 7.54 -1.15
C GLU A 202 -1.12 6.86 -2.47
N ALA A 203 0.06 6.24 -2.54
CA ALA A 203 0.54 5.54 -3.73
C ALA A 203 -0.38 4.37 -4.12
N LEU A 204 -0.89 3.60 -3.16
CA LEU A 204 -1.84 2.51 -3.40
C LEU A 204 -3.18 3.03 -3.96
N VAL A 205 -3.67 4.15 -3.44
CA VAL A 205 -4.89 4.80 -3.96
C VAL A 205 -4.69 5.25 -5.39
N LEU A 206 -3.63 6.00 -5.66
CA LEU A 206 -3.32 6.50 -7.00
C LEU A 206 -3.08 5.36 -8.01
N ALA A 207 -2.47 4.24 -7.56
CA ALA A 207 -2.31 3.05 -8.40
C ALA A 207 -3.66 2.41 -8.75
N ALA A 208 -4.61 2.34 -7.80
CA ALA A 208 -5.96 1.84 -8.07
C ALA A 208 -6.71 2.75 -9.06
N GLU A 209 -6.63 4.06 -8.88
CA GLU A 209 -7.23 5.05 -9.78
C GLU A 209 -6.63 4.97 -11.19
N ALA A 210 -5.31 4.90 -11.31
CA ALA A 210 -4.62 4.80 -12.59
C ALA A 210 -5.03 3.53 -13.35
N LYS A 211 -5.21 2.40 -12.66
CA LYS A 211 -5.59 1.12 -13.29
C LYS A 211 -7.06 1.08 -13.69
N THR A 212 -7.96 1.58 -12.86
CA THR A 212 -9.41 1.58 -13.17
C THR A 212 -9.83 2.73 -14.08
N GLY A 213 -9.01 3.79 -14.18
CA GLY A 213 -9.37 5.03 -14.87
C GLY A 213 -10.47 5.83 -14.16
N LEU A 214 -10.85 5.43 -12.93
CA LEU A 214 -11.97 5.99 -12.18
C LEU A 214 -11.52 6.43 -10.80
N ARG A 215 -12.11 7.52 -10.31
CA ARG A 215 -11.83 8.03 -8.96
C ARG A 215 -13.08 8.67 -8.35
N PRO A 216 -13.16 8.72 -7.01
CA PRO A 216 -14.20 9.49 -6.32
C PRO A 216 -14.06 10.99 -6.57
N TRP A 217 -15.14 11.71 -6.29
CA TRP A 217 -15.07 13.17 -6.15
C TRP A 217 -14.25 13.53 -4.92
N ARG A 218 -13.23 14.38 -5.09
CA ARG A 218 -12.40 14.86 -3.98
C ARG A 218 -13.24 15.76 -3.06
N ARG A 219 -13.17 15.56 -1.75
CA ARG A 219 -13.93 16.32 -0.77
C ARG A 219 -13.24 17.65 -0.45
N THR A 220 -13.16 18.54 -1.43
CA THR A 220 -12.46 19.83 -1.31
C THR A 220 -13.06 20.72 -0.24
N ALA A 221 -14.37 20.63 0.05
CA ALA A 221 -14.99 21.37 1.14
C ALA A 221 -14.39 20.97 2.51
N LEU A 222 -14.27 19.68 2.81
CA LEU A 222 -13.66 19.19 4.06
C LEU A 222 -12.20 19.61 4.17
N LEU A 223 -11.45 19.57 3.06
CA LEU A 223 -10.06 19.99 3.02
C LEU A 223 -9.93 21.51 3.23
N SER A 224 -10.84 22.30 2.66
CA SER A 224 -10.91 23.76 2.87
C SER A 224 -11.18 24.11 4.34
N ASP A 225 -12.14 23.43 4.98
CA ASP A 225 -12.44 23.63 6.42
C ASP A 225 -11.20 23.30 7.28
N ARG A 226 -10.51 22.22 6.96
CA ARG A 226 -9.26 21.84 7.64
C ARG A 226 -8.16 22.87 7.43
N LEU A 227 -7.99 23.37 6.21
CA LEU A 227 -7.02 24.41 5.88
C LEU A 227 -7.31 25.67 6.69
N GLN A 228 -8.56 26.11 6.75
CA GLN A 228 -8.96 27.26 7.54
C GLN A 228 -8.60 27.09 9.02
N ALA A 229 -8.89 25.94 9.62
CA ALA A 229 -8.54 25.66 11.02
C ALA A 229 -7.01 25.69 11.28
N VAL A 230 -6.21 25.20 10.33
CA VAL A 230 -4.74 25.28 10.39
C VAL A 230 -4.27 26.72 10.25
N THR A 231 -4.82 27.50 9.32
CA THR A 231 -4.51 28.94 9.15
C THR A 231 -4.77 29.72 10.44
N GLU A 232 -5.92 29.52 11.09
CA GLU A 232 -6.25 30.16 12.37
C GLU A 232 -5.27 29.74 13.48
N SER A 233 -4.86 28.48 13.50
CA SER A 233 -3.83 27.98 14.42
C SER A 233 -2.48 28.65 14.17
N CYS A 234 -2.06 28.80 12.90
CA CYS A 234 -0.82 29.48 12.52
C CYS A 234 -0.83 30.95 12.97
N GLN A 235 -1.93 31.68 12.77
CA GLN A 235 -2.09 33.05 13.24
C GLN A 235 -1.95 33.16 14.77
N THR A 236 -2.57 32.24 15.49
CA THR A 236 -2.48 32.17 16.96
C THR A 236 -1.04 31.94 17.42
N ARG A 237 -0.33 30.99 16.79
CA ARG A 237 1.08 30.70 17.09
C ARG A 237 1.99 31.85 16.76
N GLN A 238 1.76 32.53 15.64
CA GLN A 238 2.50 33.75 15.25
C GLN A 238 2.36 34.86 16.30
N ALA A 239 1.14 35.10 16.78
CA ALA A 239 0.91 36.07 17.87
C ALA A 239 1.65 35.69 19.16
N GLN A 240 1.71 34.38 19.47
CA GLN A 240 2.46 33.91 20.64
C GLN A 240 3.99 34.08 20.48
N VAL A 241 4.54 33.88 19.29
CA VAL A 241 5.94 34.12 18.97
C VAL A 241 6.26 35.62 19.15
N LEU A 242 5.47 36.50 18.51
CA LEU A 242 5.64 37.96 18.62
C LEU A 242 5.59 38.45 20.08
N SER A 243 4.60 38.00 20.85
CA SER A 243 4.49 38.35 22.28
C SER A 243 5.70 37.86 23.07
N THR A 244 6.24 36.69 22.77
CA THR A 244 7.43 36.18 23.45
C THR A 244 8.66 36.95 23.06
N GLN A 245 8.81 37.31 21.80
CA GLN A 245 9.90 38.17 21.28
C GLN A 245 9.92 39.52 21.97
N GLN A 246 8.76 40.20 22.09
CA GLN A 246 8.63 41.44 22.81
C GLN A 246 9.09 41.34 24.28
N ARG A 247 8.73 40.21 24.95
CA ARG A 247 9.17 39.94 26.33
C ARG A 247 10.66 39.68 26.45
N VAL A 248 11.27 39.05 25.46
CA VAL A 248 12.73 38.87 25.38
C VAL A 248 13.40 40.23 25.26
N THR A 249 13.03 41.05 24.26
CA THR A 249 13.60 42.38 24.05
C THR A 249 13.46 43.31 25.28
N ALA A 250 12.27 43.31 25.90
CA ALA A 250 12.06 44.12 27.12
C ALA A 250 12.93 43.63 28.29
N THR A 251 13.19 42.31 28.38
CA THR A 251 14.05 41.75 29.44
C THR A 251 15.54 42.01 29.17
N GLU A 252 15.98 41.98 27.90
CA GLU A 252 17.32 42.36 27.45
C GLU A 252 17.62 43.83 27.75
N THR A 253 16.69 44.73 27.47
CA THR A 253 16.82 46.15 27.82
C THR A 253 16.98 46.32 29.34
N GLN A 254 16.12 45.63 30.14
CA GLN A 254 16.24 45.71 31.61
C GLN A 254 17.55 45.12 32.13
N GLU A 255 18.07 44.08 31.52
CA GLU A 255 19.36 43.47 31.86
C GLU A 255 20.49 44.45 31.58
N THR A 256 20.51 45.08 30.39
CA THR A 256 21.50 46.09 29.95
C THR A 256 21.48 47.30 30.89
N ASP A 257 20.31 47.86 31.18
CA ASP A 257 20.17 48.97 32.10
C ASP A 257 20.69 48.63 33.51
N THR A 258 20.34 47.42 34.00
CA THR A 258 20.80 46.96 35.32
C THR A 258 22.30 46.79 35.36
N ARG A 259 22.92 46.32 34.28
CA ARG A 259 24.37 46.19 34.14
C ARG A 259 25.06 47.56 34.16
N GLN A 260 24.56 48.56 33.41
CA GLN A 260 25.06 49.92 33.45
C GLN A 260 24.96 50.56 34.85
N GLN A 261 23.84 50.29 35.58
CA GLN A 261 23.67 50.71 36.97
C GLN A 261 24.69 50.07 37.91
N ILE A 262 25.03 48.77 37.71
CA ILE A 262 26.07 48.10 38.49
C ILE A 262 27.43 48.76 38.24
N ASP A 263 27.78 49.00 36.98
CA ASP A 263 29.09 49.60 36.62
C ASP A 263 29.22 51.00 37.21
N SER A 264 28.19 51.84 37.09
CA SER A 264 28.15 53.18 37.69
C SER A 264 28.26 53.13 39.22
N GLN A 265 27.53 52.16 39.85
CA GLN A 265 27.56 52.04 41.32
C GLN A 265 28.87 51.45 41.82
N ARG A 266 29.57 50.58 41.08
CA ARG A 266 30.89 50.09 41.37
C ARG A 266 31.95 51.20 41.32
N LEU A 267 31.86 52.09 40.31
CA LEU A 267 32.70 53.27 40.22
C LEU A 267 32.58 54.17 41.46
N LEU A 268 31.32 54.41 41.89
CA LEU A 268 31.04 55.17 43.11
C LEU A 268 31.64 54.50 44.37
N VAL A 269 31.51 53.15 44.47
CA VAL A 269 32.11 52.39 45.58
C VAL A 269 33.64 52.60 45.61
N THR A 270 34.30 52.51 44.44
CA THR A 270 35.78 52.73 44.32
C THR A 270 36.17 54.13 44.74
N GLN A 271 35.42 55.13 44.34
CA GLN A 271 35.65 56.52 44.74
C GLN A 271 35.49 56.70 46.26
N LEU A 272 34.41 56.19 46.84
CA LEU A 272 34.19 56.23 48.29
C LEU A 272 35.23 55.45 49.09
N GLU A 273 35.71 54.33 48.61
CA GLU A 273 36.78 53.56 49.22
C GLU A 273 38.09 54.35 49.25
N ALA A 274 38.44 55.07 48.18
CA ALA A 274 39.59 55.94 48.14
C ALA A 274 39.45 57.10 49.14
N GLU A 275 38.29 57.73 49.19
CA GLU A 275 38.01 58.85 50.12
C GLU A 275 38.04 58.37 51.59
N TYR A 276 37.51 57.19 51.90
CA TYR A 276 37.53 56.62 53.27
C TYR A 276 38.96 56.27 53.71
N ARG A 277 39.83 55.78 52.78
CA ARG A 277 41.25 55.53 53.04
C ARG A 277 42.01 56.82 53.30
N GLU A 278 41.84 57.82 52.47
CA GLU A 278 42.50 59.09 52.61
C GLU A 278 42.15 59.83 53.93
N LYS A 279 40.86 59.72 54.32
CA LYS A 279 40.39 60.36 55.57
C LYS A 279 40.50 59.43 56.79
N GLN A 280 41.13 58.24 56.67
CA GLN A 280 41.32 57.23 57.72
C GLN A 280 39.99 56.95 58.50
N ARG A 281 38.83 56.97 57.80
CA ARG A 281 37.50 56.76 58.39
C ARG A 281 37.24 55.28 58.51
N PRO A 282 36.81 54.75 59.70
CA PRO A 282 36.40 53.37 59.84
C PRO A 282 35.07 53.14 59.09
N GLU A 283 34.97 52.02 58.42
CA GLU A 283 33.70 51.60 57.83
C GLU A 283 32.73 51.18 58.95
N ARG A 284 31.62 51.91 59.13
CA ARG A 284 30.59 51.57 60.10
C ARG A 284 29.36 50.93 59.42
N PRO A 285 28.63 50.03 60.08
CA PRO A 285 27.31 49.61 59.58
C PRO A 285 26.45 50.85 59.25
N TYR A 286 25.78 50.83 58.09
CA TYR A 286 24.98 51.93 57.54
C TYR A 286 25.77 53.16 57.11
N SER A 287 27.05 53.13 57.04
CA SER A 287 27.87 54.18 56.40
C SER A 287 27.50 54.36 54.93
N VAL A 288 27.86 55.52 54.32
CA VAL A 288 27.62 55.78 52.88
C VAL A 288 28.27 54.70 52.02
N LEU A 289 29.51 54.25 52.38
CA LEU A 289 30.21 53.18 51.69
C LEU A 289 29.49 51.81 51.84
N ALA A 290 29.06 51.46 53.06
CA ALA A 290 28.31 50.22 53.29
C ALA A 290 26.98 50.18 52.53
N LYS A 291 26.26 51.32 52.47
CA LYS A 291 25.03 51.43 51.65
C LYS A 291 25.30 51.31 50.14
N ALA A 292 26.39 51.92 49.67
CA ALA A 292 26.79 51.82 48.27
C ALA A 292 27.12 50.38 47.86
N ARG A 293 27.91 49.64 48.70
CA ARG A 293 28.22 48.20 48.48
C ARG A 293 26.95 47.35 48.56
N HIS A 294 26.06 47.58 49.50
CA HIS A 294 24.80 46.87 49.60
C HIS A 294 23.97 47.01 48.32
N LYS A 295 23.91 48.24 47.78
CA LYS A 295 23.20 48.55 46.51
C LYS A 295 23.79 47.80 45.33
N VAL A 296 25.12 47.66 45.22
CA VAL A 296 25.75 46.81 44.20
C VAL A 296 25.26 45.37 44.33
N GLY A 297 25.27 44.78 45.54
CA GLY A 297 24.83 43.42 45.76
C GLY A 297 23.33 43.18 45.45
N VAL A 298 22.49 44.22 45.66
CA VAL A 298 21.04 44.16 45.26
C VAL A 298 20.92 44.14 43.73
N LEU A 299 21.66 45.01 43.02
CA LEU A 299 21.64 45.11 41.56
C LEU A 299 22.22 43.82 40.92
N GLU A 300 23.26 43.24 41.46
CA GLU A 300 23.86 41.97 40.98
C GLU A 300 22.87 40.80 41.10
N ARG A 301 22.15 40.73 42.23
CA ARG A 301 21.09 39.73 42.39
C ARG A 301 19.94 39.95 41.39
N ARG A 302 19.58 41.20 41.12
CA ARG A 302 18.57 41.55 40.10
C ARG A 302 19.05 41.15 38.70
N TRP A 303 20.29 41.47 38.34
CA TRP A 303 20.89 41.11 37.07
C TRP A 303 20.92 39.58 36.88
N SER A 304 21.36 38.81 37.88
CA SER A 304 21.35 37.33 37.86
C SER A 304 19.94 36.75 37.62
N ARG A 305 18.90 37.37 38.25
CA ARG A 305 17.50 36.95 38.03
C ARG A 305 17.03 37.25 36.61
N LEU A 306 17.42 38.41 36.04
CA LEU A 306 17.10 38.77 34.66
C LEU A 306 17.75 37.82 33.66
N GLY A 307 19.01 37.47 33.86
CA GLY A 307 19.72 36.50 33.01
C GLY A 307 19.05 35.10 33.01
N LYS A 308 18.64 34.61 34.21
CA LYS A 308 17.87 33.34 34.29
C LYS A 308 16.51 33.43 33.58
N LYS A 309 15.81 34.57 33.70
CA LYS A 309 14.54 34.85 33.03
C LYS A 309 14.73 34.87 31.50
N LEU A 310 15.77 35.55 31.04
CA LEU A 310 16.10 35.65 29.62
C LEU A 310 16.39 34.31 29.00
N LEU A 311 17.21 33.46 29.66
CA LEU A 311 17.48 32.12 29.21
C LEU A 311 16.18 31.30 29.02
N LYS A 312 15.27 31.34 30.01
CA LYS A 312 13.96 30.66 29.93
C LYS A 312 13.09 31.18 28.79
N LEU A 313 13.05 32.52 28.58
CA LEU A 313 12.28 33.13 27.51
C LEU A 313 12.83 32.74 26.13
N ASN A 314 14.14 32.69 25.94
CA ASN A 314 14.78 32.29 24.69
C ASN A 314 14.51 30.82 24.37
N GLN A 315 14.53 29.93 25.39
CA GLN A 315 14.11 28.53 25.21
C GLN A 315 12.64 28.43 24.78
N GLN A 316 11.74 29.20 25.41
CA GLN A 316 10.33 29.23 25.03
C GLN A 316 10.13 29.77 23.61
N LEU A 317 10.87 30.80 23.23
CA LEU A 317 10.83 31.37 21.88
C LEU A 317 11.25 30.34 20.83
N GLY A 318 12.34 29.62 21.05
CA GLY A 318 12.81 28.58 20.14
C GLY A 318 11.81 27.43 19.97
N VAL A 319 11.10 27.03 21.04
CA VAL A 319 10.04 26.01 20.93
C VAL A 319 8.84 26.54 20.15
N ARG A 320 8.40 27.79 20.45
CA ARG A 320 7.25 28.40 19.76
C ARG A 320 7.51 28.64 18.28
N GLN A 321 8.75 29.00 17.92
CA GLN A 321 9.14 29.20 16.53
C GLN A 321 9.04 27.89 15.75
N ARG A 322 9.60 26.78 16.26
CA ARG A 322 9.48 25.47 15.61
C ARG A 322 8.02 25.06 15.40
N LEU A 323 7.18 25.24 16.42
CA LEU A 323 5.76 24.92 16.31
C LEU A 323 5.02 25.80 15.28
N LEU A 324 5.47 27.03 15.07
CA LEU A 324 4.96 27.91 14.00
C LEU A 324 5.44 27.42 12.63
N ASP A 325 6.73 27.12 12.50
CA ASP A 325 7.32 26.63 11.26
C ASP A 325 6.63 25.33 10.79
N ASP A 326 6.40 24.36 11.71
CA ASP A 326 5.66 23.12 11.44
C ASP A 326 4.23 23.41 10.99
N CYS A 327 3.55 24.36 11.63
CA CYS A 327 2.18 24.75 11.28
C CYS A 327 2.11 25.38 9.88
N GLN A 328 3.05 26.27 9.54
CA GLN A 328 3.13 26.90 8.22
C GLN A 328 3.46 25.90 7.12
N ALA A 329 4.34 24.94 7.38
CA ALA A 329 4.61 23.85 6.45
C ALA A 329 3.36 23.01 6.18
N GLN A 330 2.57 22.72 7.22
CA GLN A 330 1.30 22.00 7.08
C GLN A 330 0.27 22.84 6.28
N GLU A 331 0.16 24.13 6.54
CA GLU A 331 -0.73 25.05 5.81
C GLU A 331 -0.41 25.06 4.31
N GLN A 332 0.87 25.20 3.94
CA GLN A 332 1.32 25.17 2.55
C GLN A 332 0.99 23.83 1.87
N LEU A 333 1.22 22.71 2.55
CA LEU A 333 0.89 21.37 2.02
C LEU A 333 -0.60 21.24 1.74
N LEU A 334 -1.46 21.67 2.67
CA LEU A 334 -2.92 21.60 2.51
C LEU A 334 -3.40 22.51 1.38
N GLN A 335 -2.82 23.71 1.24
CA GLN A 335 -3.13 24.63 0.14
C GLN A 335 -2.81 24.01 -1.23
N GLN A 336 -1.62 23.46 -1.40
CA GLN A 336 -1.22 22.78 -2.64
C GLN A 336 -2.14 21.60 -2.95
N ARG A 337 -2.51 20.81 -1.93
CA ARG A 337 -3.41 19.67 -2.08
C ARG A 337 -4.81 20.12 -2.48
N LEU A 338 -5.32 21.21 -1.92
CA LEU A 338 -6.62 21.76 -2.28
C LEU A 338 -6.65 22.16 -3.76
N GLU A 339 -5.64 22.89 -4.23
CA GLU A 339 -5.51 23.29 -5.64
C GLU A 339 -5.46 22.08 -6.58
N GLN A 340 -4.68 21.06 -6.19
CA GLN A 340 -4.61 19.79 -6.92
C GLN A 340 -5.98 19.09 -6.98
N PHE A 341 -6.66 18.96 -5.86
CA PHE A 341 -7.96 18.26 -5.78
C PHE A 341 -9.06 19.00 -6.53
N GLU A 342 -9.05 20.32 -6.52
CA GLU A 342 -9.95 21.10 -7.37
C GLU A 342 -9.69 20.88 -8.86
N ALA A 343 -8.42 20.80 -9.27
CA ALA A 343 -8.06 20.48 -10.66
C ALA A 343 -8.48 19.06 -11.04
N GLU A 344 -8.28 18.10 -10.14
CA GLU A 344 -8.72 16.72 -10.32
C GLU A 344 -10.24 16.61 -10.44
N ASN A 345 -11.00 17.34 -9.64
CA ASN A 345 -12.45 17.38 -9.72
C ASN A 345 -12.92 17.98 -11.06
N ARG A 346 -12.30 19.09 -11.51
CA ARG A 346 -12.64 19.68 -12.83
C ARG A 346 -12.42 18.70 -13.99
N SER A 347 -11.45 17.82 -13.90
CA SER A 347 -11.15 16.81 -14.93
C SER A 347 -11.88 15.47 -14.73
N ASN A 348 -12.60 15.28 -13.63
CA ASN A 348 -13.30 14.03 -13.33
C ASN A 348 -14.71 14.02 -13.95
N GLY A 349 -14.81 13.52 -15.18
CA GLY A 349 -16.08 13.43 -15.89
C GLY A 349 -17.03 12.33 -15.42
N CYS A 350 -16.54 11.36 -14.62
CA CYS A 350 -17.34 10.22 -14.14
C CYS A 350 -16.92 9.84 -12.71
N PRO A 351 -17.30 10.64 -11.71
CA PRO A 351 -16.98 10.33 -10.32
C PRO A 351 -17.74 9.09 -9.83
N ILE A 352 -17.05 8.23 -9.09
CA ILE A 352 -17.61 7.00 -8.52
C ILE A 352 -17.63 7.06 -7.00
N ALA A 353 -18.44 6.21 -6.37
CA ALA A 353 -18.23 5.87 -4.97
C ALA A 353 -17.22 4.74 -4.86
N ALA A 354 -16.31 4.85 -3.90
CA ALA A 354 -15.32 3.82 -3.64
C ALA A 354 -14.98 3.72 -2.15
N LEU A 355 -14.68 2.51 -1.71
CA LEU A 355 -14.29 2.16 -0.35
C LEU A 355 -12.87 1.61 -0.36
N PHE A 356 -12.03 2.10 0.55
CA PHE A 356 -10.70 1.54 0.81
C PHE A 356 -10.67 0.82 2.16
N ARG A 357 -10.15 -0.43 2.18
CA ARG A 357 -9.94 -1.20 3.41
C ARG A 357 -8.44 -1.42 3.60
N LEU A 358 -7.93 -0.98 4.74
CA LEU A 358 -6.50 -1.03 5.08
C LEU A 358 -6.28 -1.59 6.48
N ASP A 359 -5.09 -2.11 6.74
CA ASP A 359 -4.72 -2.60 8.06
C ASP A 359 -4.17 -1.49 8.97
N ALA A 360 -3.74 -1.87 10.18
CA ALA A 360 -3.22 -0.92 11.17
C ALA A 360 -1.90 -0.26 10.74
N GLY A 361 -1.12 -0.89 9.88
CA GLY A 361 0.14 -0.33 9.38
C GLY A 361 -0.06 0.96 8.58
N PHE A 362 -1.22 1.13 7.96
CA PHE A 362 -1.62 2.34 7.23
C PHE A 362 -2.43 3.33 8.07
N GLY A 363 -2.86 2.95 9.27
CA GLY A 363 -3.88 3.63 10.07
C GLY A 363 -3.39 4.86 10.83
N THR A 364 -2.51 5.68 10.28
CA THR A 364 -2.15 6.98 10.87
C THR A 364 -3.29 7.98 10.67
N ARG A 365 -3.32 9.02 11.52
CA ARG A 365 -4.33 10.08 11.41
C ARG A 365 -4.29 10.78 10.07
N GLU A 366 -3.09 11.05 9.61
CA GLU A 366 -2.81 11.72 8.34
C GLU A 366 -3.34 10.91 7.15
N ASN A 367 -3.11 9.59 7.13
CA ASN A 367 -3.60 8.71 6.07
C ASN A 367 -5.11 8.58 6.08
N ILE A 368 -5.73 8.44 7.27
CA ILE A 368 -7.20 8.36 7.37
C ILE A 368 -7.82 9.67 6.86
N ALA A 369 -7.28 10.83 7.27
CA ALA A 369 -7.76 12.13 6.80
C ALA A 369 -7.56 12.26 5.28
N LEU A 370 -6.38 11.88 4.76
CA LEU A 370 -6.08 11.92 3.34
C LEU A 370 -7.07 11.08 2.50
N LEU A 371 -7.33 9.84 2.90
CA LEU A 371 -8.29 8.96 2.20
C LEU A 371 -9.70 9.57 2.17
N ILE A 372 -10.13 10.16 3.29
CA ILE A 372 -11.40 10.87 3.38
C ILE A 372 -11.41 12.06 2.41
N GLU A 373 -10.38 12.90 2.41
CA GLU A 373 -10.22 14.06 1.53
C GLU A 373 -10.16 13.66 0.06
N MET A 374 -9.52 12.53 -0.27
CA MET A 374 -9.50 11.93 -1.61
C MET A 374 -10.86 11.39 -2.07
N GLY A 375 -11.89 11.43 -1.21
CA GLY A 375 -13.26 11.06 -1.55
C GLY A 375 -13.67 9.64 -1.18
N TYR A 376 -12.76 8.85 -0.63
CA TYR A 376 -13.04 7.45 -0.29
C TYR A 376 -13.87 7.29 0.98
N GLU A 377 -14.71 6.27 0.98
CA GLU A 377 -15.19 5.64 2.22
C GLU A 377 -14.04 4.79 2.79
N VAL A 378 -13.96 4.64 4.10
CA VAL A 378 -12.80 4.03 4.77
C VAL A 378 -13.24 3.02 5.81
N TYR A 379 -12.66 1.81 5.76
CA TYR A 379 -12.64 0.85 6.86
C TYR A 379 -11.18 0.55 7.22
N ILE A 380 -10.73 0.96 8.41
CA ILE A 380 -9.33 0.84 8.78
C ILE A 380 -9.16 0.56 10.29
N LYS A 381 -8.12 -0.16 10.65
CA LYS A 381 -7.61 -0.18 12.03
C LYS A 381 -6.69 1.02 12.23
N PRO A 382 -7.01 1.95 13.13
CA PRO A 382 -6.10 3.02 13.46
C PRO A 382 -4.84 2.49 14.15
N TYR A 383 -3.74 3.20 14.05
CA TYR A 383 -2.51 2.85 14.75
C TYR A 383 -2.77 2.75 16.26
N SER A 384 -2.31 1.67 16.89
CA SER A 384 -2.75 1.26 18.24
C SER A 384 -2.58 2.30 19.35
N ASN A 385 -1.58 3.19 19.21
CA ASN A 385 -1.24 4.17 20.23
C ASN A 385 -2.17 5.40 20.25
N TRP A 386 -2.94 5.62 19.20
CA TRP A 386 -3.77 6.81 19.06
C TRP A 386 -5.13 6.68 19.76
N LEU A 387 -5.93 5.70 19.36
CA LEU A 387 -7.35 5.63 19.75
C LEU A 387 -7.64 4.51 20.77
N LEU A 388 -6.96 3.39 20.66
CA LEU A 388 -7.22 2.20 21.47
C LEU A 388 -7.18 2.44 22.99
N PRO A 389 -6.22 3.19 23.57
CA PRO A 389 -6.21 3.47 25.00
C PRO A 389 -7.44 4.26 25.47
N ARG A 390 -7.88 5.24 24.67
CA ARG A 390 -9.08 6.07 24.96
C ARG A 390 -10.34 5.21 24.97
N LEU A 391 -10.52 4.37 23.93
CA LEU A 391 -11.69 3.50 23.83
C LEU A 391 -11.75 2.49 24.98
N LYS A 392 -10.61 1.94 25.39
CA LYS A 392 -10.55 1.06 26.57
C LYS A 392 -10.97 1.77 27.85
N SER A 393 -10.55 3.03 28.06
CA SER A 393 -10.94 3.78 29.25
C SER A 393 -12.44 4.10 29.24
N TRP A 394 -13.03 4.40 28.07
CA TRP A 394 -14.46 4.68 27.97
C TRP A 394 -15.35 3.45 28.15
N THR A 395 -14.80 2.26 27.90
CA THR A 395 -15.54 1.00 28.05
C THR A 395 -15.33 0.32 29.40
N ALA A 396 -14.47 0.84 30.27
CA ALA A 396 -14.18 0.22 31.57
C ALA A 396 -15.43 0.05 32.46
N GLU A 397 -16.41 0.93 32.30
CA GLU A 397 -17.67 0.93 33.03
C GLU A 397 -18.88 0.45 32.20
N GLN A 398 -18.67 0.08 30.92
CA GLN A 398 -19.76 -0.30 30.00
C GLN A 398 -19.83 -1.82 29.83
N ASN A 399 -21.05 -2.37 30.02
CA ASN A 399 -21.32 -3.80 29.80
C ASN A 399 -22.04 -4.10 28.47
N ASN A 400 -22.20 -3.12 27.60
CA ASN A 400 -23.00 -3.24 26.36
C ASN A 400 -22.17 -3.77 25.19
N TRP A 401 -21.55 -4.92 25.34
CA TRP A 401 -20.83 -5.60 24.29
C TRP A 401 -21.78 -6.41 23.41
N THR A 402 -21.72 -6.17 22.10
CA THR A 402 -22.51 -6.92 21.10
C THR A 402 -21.65 -8.04 20.51
N PRO A 403 -22.06 -9.32 20.58
CA PRO A 403 -21.41 -10.40 19.89
C PRO A 403 -21.44 -10.19 18.38
N VAL A 404 -20.27 -10.24 17.72
CA VAL A 404 -20.13 -10.02 16.26
C VAL A 404 -19.53 -11.22 15.54
N GLY A 405 -18.99 -12.17 16.28
CA GLY A 405 -18.40 -13.40 15.77
C GLY A 405 -18.26 -14.46 16.87
N LYS A 406 -17.78 -15.64 16.52
CA LYS A 406 -17.67 -16.78 17.47
C LYS A 406 -16.92 -16.42 18.76
N ASN A 407 -15.87 -15.60 18.65
CA ASN A 407 -15.00 -15.23 19.78
C ASN A 407 -14.75 -13.70 19.77
N ALA A 408 -15.65 -12.92 19.20
CA ALA A 408 -15.47 -11.48 19.05
C ALA A 408 -16.72 -10.71 19.44
N GLU A 409 -16.52 -9.60 20.16
CA GLU A 409 -17.55 -8.68 20.57
C GLU A 409 -17.12 -7.25 20.25
N MET A 410 -18.06 -6.36 20.04
CA MET A 410 -17.82 -4.96 19.71
C MET A 410 -18.73 -4.01 20.50
N VAL A 411 -18.23 -2.81 20.73
CA VAL A 411 -18.97 -1.63 21.14
C VAL A 411 -18.58 -0.48 20.23
N ALA A 412 -19.52 0.41 19.86
CA ALA A 412 -19.27 1.46 18.89
C ALA A 412 -19.82 2.83 19.30
N TRP A 413 -19.26 3.86 18.70
CA TRP A 413 -19.65 5.26 18.80
C TRP A 413 -19.84 5.82 17.41
N GLN A 414 -20.98 6.42 17.16
CA GLN A 414 -21.32 7.04 15.88
C GLN A 414 -20.81 8.49 15.84
N ALA A 415 -20.28 8.89 14.70
CA ALA A 415 -19.87 10.26 14.39
C ALA A 415 -19.03 10.92 15.51
N LEU A 416 -18.10 10.17 16.08
CA LEU A 416 -17.28 10.60 17.20
C LEU A 416 -16.35 11.74 16.77
N VAL A 417 -16.48 12.89 17.43
CA VAL A 417 -15.59 14.04 17.24
C VAL A 417 -14.39 13.89 18.17
N LEU A 418 -13.21 13.85 17.58
CA LEU A 418 -11.94 13.74 18.30
C LEU A 418 -11.18 15.07 18.22
N THR A 419 -10.64 15.55 19.33
CA THR A 419 -9.92 16.84 19.40
C THR A 419 -8.65 16.89 18.53
N ASP A 420 -8.10 15.72 18.21
CA ASP A 420 -6.85 15.53 17.46
C ASP A 420 -7.07 14.90 16.07
N PHE A 421 -8.31 14.93 15.58
CA PHE A 421 -8.66 14.47 14.23
C PHE A 421 -9.69 15.41 13.59
N PRO A 422 -9.55 15.76 12.30
CA PRO A 422 -10.34 16.85 11.70
C PRO A 422 -11.80 16.49 11.38
N TYR A 423 -12.14 15.19 11.31
CA TYR A 423 -13.45 14.74 10.84
C TYR A 423 -14.14 13.86 11.87
N PRO A 424 -15.49 13.90 11.98
CA PRO A 424 -16.21 12.91 12.78
C PRO A 424 -16.05 11.52 12.16
N LEU A 425 -15.85 10.51 13.02
CA LEU A 425 -15.64 9.12 12.62
C LEU A 425 -16.61 8.19 13.35
N ASP A 426 -17.08 7.17 12.66
CA ASP A 426 -17.62 6.00 13.37
C ASP A 426 -16.44 5.19 13.91
N VAL A 427 -16.51 4.83 15.18
CA VAL A 427 -15.41 4.16 15.87
C VAL A 427 -15.95 2.99 16.65
N ALA A 428 -15.24 1.86 16.62
CA ALA A 428 -15.57 0.71 17.45
C ALA A 428 -14.35 0.17 18.17
N LEU A 429 -14.59 -0.32 19.39
CA LEU A 429 -13.66 -1.18 20.12
C LEU A 429 -14.09 -2.62 19.94
N GLN A 430 -13.21 -3.43 19.37
CA GLN A 430 -13.35 -4.87 19.24
C GLN A 430 -12.55 -5.55 20.34
N ARG A 431 -13.12 -6.59 20.97
CA ARG A 431 -12.37 -7.54 21.78
C ARG A 431 -12.53 -8.95 21.24
N CYS A 432 -11.41 -9.68 21.17
CA CYS A 432 -11.38 -11.06 20.70
C CYS A 432 -10.81 -11.95 21.80
N HIS A 433 -11.45 -13.09 22.03
CA HIS A 433 -11.00 -14.10 22.97
C HIS A 433 -10.27 -15.21 22.23
N THR A 434 -8.99 -15.43 22.53
CA THR A 434 -8.17 -16.51 21.96
C THR A 434 -7.59 -17.34 23.10
N GLY A 435 -8.24 -18.44 23.44
CA GLY A 435 -7.89 -19.21 24.62
C GLY A 435 -8.03 -18.38 25.90
N LYS A 436 -6.92 -18.23 26.65
CA LYS A 436 -6.87 -17.42 27.89
C LYS A 436 -6.55 -15.94 27.65
N THR A 437 -6.25 -15.54 26.40
CA THR A 437 -5.84 -14.18 26.09
C THR A 437 -7.00 -13.37 25.49
N GLN A 438 -7.13 -12.13 25.93
CA GLN A 438 -8.06 -11.16 25.38
C GLN A 438 -7.27 -10.09 24.62
N ARG A 439 -7.56 -9.94 23.33
CA ARG A 439 -6.96 -8.93 22.48
C ARG A 439 -7.99 -7.86 22.12
N HIS A 440 -7.54 -6.62 22.08
CA HIS A 440 -8.38 -5.49 21.69
C HIS A 440 -7.85 -4.85 20.42
N ALA A 441 -8.76 -4.38 19.58
CA ALA A 441 -8.46 -3.59 18.40
C ALA A 441 -9.48 -2.45 18.28
N ALA A 442 -9.04 -1.28 17.84
CA ALA A 442 -9.94 -0.23 17.41
C ALA A 442 -10.24 -0.41 15.92
N LEU A 443 -11.45 -0.06 15.51
CA LEU A 443 -11.87 0.04 14.12
C LEU A 443 -12.39 1.45 13.88
N VAL A 444 -12.11 1.99 12.69
CA VAL A 444 -12.58 3.29 12.23
C VAL A 444 -13.29 3.10 10.91
N HIS A 445 -14.42 3.78 10.77
CA HIS A 445 -15.18 3.89 9.54
C HIS A 445 -15.49 5.36 9.26
N PHE A 446 -15.46 5.69 7.97
CA PHE A 446 -16.00 6.93 7.44
C PHE A 446 -16.72 6.60 6.13
N GLY A 447 -18.01 6.84 6.07
CA GLY A 447 -18.80 6.53 4.88
C GLY A 447 -20.30 6.52 5.17
N ARG A 448 -21.07 6.03 4.21
CA ARG A 448 -22.53 6.01 4.23
C ARG A 448 -23.17 4.78 4.91
N ASP A 449 -22.35 3.76 5.21
CA ASP A 449 -22.88 2.54 5.83
C ASP A 449 -23.28 2.81 7.29
N PRO A 450 -24.46 2.35 7.75
CA PRO A 450 -24.92 2.52 9.14
C PRO A 450 -24.26 1.53 10.09
N VAL A 451 -22.91 1.55 10.18
CA VAL A 451 -22.10 0.52 10.84
C VAL A 451 -22.31 0.42 12.36
N THR A 452 -22.71 1.51 13.01
CA THR A 452 -22.94 1.54 14.48
C THR A 452 -24.22 0.83 14.88
N THR A 453 -25.17 0.68 13.97
CA THR A 453 -26.42 -0.05 14.16
C THR A 453 -26.37 -1.48 13.68
N ASP A 454 -25.33 -1.84 12.88
CA ASP A 454 -25.05 -3.19 12.40
C ASP A 454 -23.60 -3.59 12.69
N LEU A 455 -23.28 -3.83 13.95
CA LEU A 455 -21.93 -4.21 14.36
C LEU A 455 -21.47 -5.55 13.78
N PRO A 456 -22.32 -6.60 13.64
CA PRO A 456 -21.95 -7.81 12.89
C PRO A 456 -21.60 -7.52 11.43
N GLY A 457 -22.41 -6.71 10.75
CA GLY A 457 -22.12 -6.24 9.39
C GLY A 457 -20.77 -5.52 9.31
N TRP A 458 -20.51 -4.57 10.20
CA TRP A 458 -19.21 -3.88 10.27
C TRP A 458 -18.04 -4.85 10.43
N PHE A 459 -18.16 -5.77 11.41
CA PHE A 459 -17.13 -6.79 11.64
C PHE A 459 -16.84 -7.62 10.39
N HIS A 460 -17.88 -8.09 9.72
CA HIS A 460 -17.75 -8.90 8.51
C HIS A 460 -17.21 -8.09 7.32
N HIS A 461 -17.69 -6.86 7.11
CA HIS A 461 -17.20 -5.98 6.04
C HIS A 461 -15.73 -5.64 6.20
N TYR A 462 -15.29 -5.33 7.42
CA TYR A 462 -13.87 -5.10 7.67
C TYR A 462 -13.05 -6.39 7.50
N ASN A 463 -13.52 -7.51 8.07
CA ASN A 463 -12.79 -8.78 8.00
C ASN A 463 -12.75 -9.37 6.58
N ALA A 464 -13.65 -9.00 5.70
CA ALA A 464 -13.57 -9.37 4.29
C ALA A 464 -12.26 -8.87 3.63
N ARG A 465 -11.56 -7.86 4.22
CA ARG A 465 -10.18 -7.50 3.88
C ARG A 465 -9.21 -8.68 4.01
N GLN A 466 -9.42 -9.60 4.92
CA GLN A 466 -8.55 -10.79 5.08
C GLN A 466 -8.42 -11.61 3.79
N THR A 467 -9.32 -11.40 2.83
CA THR A 467 -9.18 -12.01 1.51
C THR A 467 -7.96 -11.50 0.74
N ILE A 468 -7.45 -10.26 1.01
CA ILE A 468 -6.17 -9.82 0.42
C ILE A 468 -5.00 -10.60 1.01
N GLU A 469 -4.99 -10.85 2.32
CA GLU A 469 -3.97 -11.67 2.98
C GLU A 469 -3.95 -13.10 2.42
N ALA A 470 -5.15 -13.68 2.19
CA ALA A 470 -5.26 -14.98 1.53
C ALA A 470 -4.72 -14.93 0.09
N GLY A 471 -5.01 -13.88 -0.66
CA GLY A 471 -4.48 -13.67 -2.01
C GLY A 471 -2.96 -13.44 -2.02
N ILE A 472 -2.41 -12.73 -1.05
CA ILE A 472 -0.96 -12.56 -0.88
C ILE A 472 -0.28 -13.89 -0.54
N LYS A 473 -0.87 -14.68 0.37
CA LYS A 473 -0.39 -16.04 0.67
C LYS A 473 -0.43 -16.94 -0.56
N GLU A 474 -1.46 -16.80 -1.38
CA GLU A 474 -1.54 -17.47 -2.67
C GLU A 474 -0.42 -16.99 -3.61
N GLY A 475 -0.20 -15.69 -3.74
CA GLY A 475 0.91 -15.13 -4.52
C GLY A 475 2.27 -15.66 -4.07
N LYS A 476 2.51 -15.71 -2.76
CA LYS A 476 3.76 -16.21 -2.18
C LYS A 476 3.96 -17.72 -2.40
N GLY A 477 2.95 -18.53 -2.15
CA GLY A 477 3.09 -19.98 -2.11
C GLY A 477 2.59 -20.73 -3.35
N VAL A 478 1.88 -20.07 -4.27
CA VAL A 478 1.41 -20.65 -5.53
C VAL A 478 2.21 -20.14 -6.71
N PHE A 479 2.35 -18.81 -6.85
CA PHE A 479 3.14 -18.19 -7.91
C PHE A 479 4.59 -17.91 -7.49
N GLU A 480 4.99 -18.40 -6.31
CA GLU A 480 6.34 -18.33 -5.77
C GLU A 480 6.93 -16.91 -5.77
N MET A 481 6.06 -15.93 -5.47
CA MET A 481 6.44 -14.51 -5.38
C MET A 481 7.54 -14.25 -4.34
N GLN A 482 7.60 -15.06 -3.27
CA GLN A 482 8.62 -14.95 -2.24
C GLN A 482 10.01 -15.41 -2.71
N HIS A 483 10.08 -16.27 -3.74
CA HIS A 483 11.34 -16.77 -4.28
C HIS A 483 11.76 -15.93 -5.48
N LEU A 484 12.75 -15.06 -5.27
CA LEU A 484 13.28 -14.20 -6.32
C LEU A 484 14.08 -15.02 -7.32
N LYS A 485 13.56 -15.15 -8.55
CA LYS A 485 14.13 -15.99 -9.62
C LYS A 485 15.27 -15.31 -10.36
N VAL A 486 15.37 -13.99 -10.24
CA VAL A 486 16.32 -13.12 -10.92
C VAL A 486 16.95 -12.13 -9.94
N ARG A 487 18.08 -11.53 -10.34
CA ARG A 487 18.84 -10.60 -9.48
C ARG A 487 19.02 -9.21 -10.11
N SER A 488 18.59 -9.02 -11.36
CA SER A 488 18.59 -7.69 -12.01
C SER A 488 17.35 -6.89 -11.57
N ALA A 489 17.49 -5.58 -11.48
CA ALA A 489 16.39 -4.69 -11.07
C ALA A 489 15.15 -4.85 -11.96
N PHE A 490 15.36 -4.84 -13.28
CA PHE A 490 14.25 -4.92 -14.24
C PHE A 490 13.70 -6.33 -14.39
N GLY A 491 14.53 -7.35 -14.17
CA GLY A 491 14.06 -8.73 -14.06
C GLY A 491 13.19 -8.97 -12.83
N LEU A 492 13.54 -8.38 -11.66
CA LEU A 492 12.72 -8.40 -10.45
C LEU A 492 11.39 -7.68 -10.66
N TYR A 493 11.43 -6.50 -11.25
CA TYR A 493 10.23 -5.75 -11.61
C TYR A 493 9.31 -6.60 -12.52
N LEU A 494 9.87 -7.22 -13.56
CA LEU A 494 9.10 -8.08 -14.46
C LEU A 494 8.52 -9.31 -13.74
N GLN A 495 9.28 -9.94 -12.83
CA GLN A 495 8.76 -11.05 -12.01
C GLN A 495 7.53 -10.63 -11.22
N GLU A 496 7.51 -9.44 -10.66
CA GLU A 496 6.37 -8.91 -9.91
C GLU A 496 5.15 -8.70 -10.80
N GLN A 497 5.34 -8.02 -11.93
CA GLN A 497 4.27 -7.80 -12.90
C GLN A 497 3.70 -9.12 -13.42
N PHE A 498 4.54 -10.10 -13.73
CA PHE A 498 4.09 -11.42 -14.15
C PHE A 498 3.40 -12.22 -13.03
N SER A 499 3.85 -12.13 -11.79
CA SER A 499 3.18 -12.81 -10.68
C SER A 499 1.78 -12.23 -10.42
N LEU A 500 1.63 -10.92 -10.49
CA LEU A 500 0.34 -10.24 -10.39
C LEU A 500 -0.58 -10.60 -11.57
N PHE A 501 -0.05 -10.55 -12.79
CA PHE A 501 -0.79 -10.92 -14.00
C PHE A 501 -1.20 -12.40 -13.96
N ALA A 502 -0.30 -13.31 -13.54
CA ALA A 502 -0.59 -14.75 -13.38
C ALA A 502 -1.73 -15.00 -12.39
N ALA A 503 -1.77 -14.26 -11.28
CA ALA A 503 -2.85 -14.38 -10.31
C ALA A 503 -4.22 -13.97 -10.87
N ASN A 504 -4.26 -12.98 -11.77
CA ASN A 504 -5.46 -12.63 -12.53
C ASN A 504 -5.74 -13.65 -13.64
N PHE A 505 -4.72 -13.97 -14.42
CA PHE A 505 -4.81 -14.88 -15.58
C PHE A 505 -5.43 -16.24 -15.21
N VAL A 506 -4.98 -16.86 -14.11
CA VAL A 506 -5.53 -18.16 -13.68
C VAL A 506 -7.01 -18.04 -13.31
N ARG A 507 -7.44 -16.92 -12.74
CA ARG A 507 -8.86 -16.68 -12.43
C ARG A 507 -9.71 -16.47 -13.69
N TRP A 508 -9.19 -15.72 -14.65
CA TRP A 508 -9.86 -15.53 -15.95
C TRP A 508 -9.93 -16.86 -16.72
N ALA A 509 -8.83 -17.61 -16.73
CA ALA A 509 -8.77 -18.93 -17.37
C ALA A 509 -9.72 -19.94 -16.71
N ALA A 510 -9.88 -19.91 -15.37
CA ALA A 510 -10.85 -20.73 -14.67
C ALA A 510 -12.29 -20.39 -15.09
N HIS A 511 -12.60 -19.09 -15.20
CA HIS A 511 -13.90 -18.63 -15.69
C HIS A 511 -14.13 -19.06 -17.15
N TRP A 512 -13.13 -18.86 -18.01
CA TRP A 512 -13.18 -19.30 -19.40
C TRP A 512 -13.41 -20.81 -19.53
N LEU A 513 -12.67 -21.63 -18.78
CA LEU A 513 -12.85 -23.10 -18.77
C LEU A 513 -14.26 -23.49 -18.30
N ALA A 514 -14.80 -22.84 -17.28
CA ALA A 514 -16.14 -23.12 -16.78
C ALA A 514 -17.23 -22.86 -17.82
N THR A 515 -17.02 -21.90 -18.72
CA THR A 515 -17.96 -21.61 -19.82
C THR A 515 -17.89 -22.62 -20.96
N GLN A 516 -16.75 -23.32 -21.12
CA GLN A 516 -16.54 -24.28 -22.21
C GLN A 516 -16.81 -25.73 -21.79
N CYS A 517 -16.57 -26.05 -20.52
CA CYS A 517 -16.63 -27.42 -20.02
C CYS A 517 -17.57 -27.54 -18.83
N PRO A 518 -18.87 -27.81 -19.04
CA PRO A 518 -19.81 -27.99 -17.93
C PRO A 518 -19.52 -29.23 -17.06
N GLN A 519 -18.65 -30.14 -17.52
CA GLN A 519 -18.24 -31.37 -16.79
C GLN A 519 -16.91 -31.24 -16.06
N LEU A 520 -16.45 -30.02 -15.74
CA LEU A 520 -15.24 -29.80 -14.93
C LEU A 520 -15.33 -30.52 -13.57
N PRO A 521 -14.17 -30.89 -12.96
CA PRO A 521 -14.14 -31.43 -11.62
C PRO A 521 -14.89 -30.59 -10.60
N THR A 522 -15.52 -31.20 -9.62
CA THR A 522 -16.24 -30.51 -8.55
C THR A 522 -15.35 -29.44 -7.91
N GLY A 523 -15.82 -28.20 -7.85
CA GLY A 523 -15.10 -27.04 -7.32
C GLY A 523 -14.28 -26.25 -8.34
N TRP A 524 -14.12 -26.74 -9.59
CA TRP A 524 -13.55 -25.95 -10.69
C TRP A 524 -14.60 -25.08 -11.39
N GLN A 525 -15.87 -25.41 -11.15
CA GLN A 525 -17.01 -24.64 -11.67
C GLN A 525 -17.29 -23.37 -10.85
N ASP A 526 -16.83 -23.30 -9.60
CA ASP A 526 -16.98 -22.10 -8.77
C ASP A 526 -15.92 -21.05 -9.14
N THR A 527 -16.28 -20.20 -10.07
CA THR A 527 -15.41 -19.11 -10.55
C THR A 527 -15.25 -17.97 -9.55
N THR A 528 -16.16 -17.86 -8.58
CA THR A 528 -16.09 -16.82 -7.53
C THR A 528 -15.03 -17.13 -6.48
N ARG A 529 -14.71 -18.43 -6.32
CA ARG A 529 -13.65 -18.95 -5.43
C ARG A 529 -12.79 -19.98 -6.16
N PRO A 530 -12.07 -19.58 -7.22
CA PRO A 530 -11.30 -20.50 -8.01
C PRO A 530 -10.21 -21.16 -7.16
N LYS A 531 -10.07 -22.47 -7.30
CA LYS A 531 -9.05 -23.26 -6.61
C LYS A 531 -7.66 -23.08 -7.24
N VAL A 532 -7.16 -21.86 -7.21
CA VAL A 532 -5.92 -21.45 -7.88
C VAL A 532 -4.75 -22.37 -7.53
N LYS A 533 -4.60 -22.76 -6.26
CA LYS A 533 -3.55 -23.68 -5.83
C LYS A 533 -3.68 -25.04 -6.51
N GLU A 534 -4.88 -25.57 -6.66
CA GLU A 534 -5.11 -26.87 -7.32
C GLU A 534 -4.81 -26.78 -8.81
N PHE A 535 -5.19 -25.69 -9.48
CA PHE A 535 -4.85 -25.45 -10.88
C PHE A 535 -3.33 -25.40 -11.09
N VAL A 536 -2.62 -24.63 -10.30
CA VAL A 536 -1.18 -24.38 -10.49
C VAL A 536 -0.31 -25.53 -9.97
N LYS A 537 -0.56 -26.05 -8.76
CA LYS A 537 0.31 -27.06 -8.14
C LYS A 537 -0.06 -28.50 -8.48
N VAL A 538 -1.25 -28.74 -9.05
CA VAL A 538 -1.69 -30.09 -9.42
C VAL A 538 -1.97 -30.18 -10.92
N ALA A 539 -2.94 -29.41 -11.42
CA ALA A 539 -3.37 -29.54 -12.81
C ALA A 539 -2.30 -29.12 -13.82
N ALA A 540 -1.48 -28.11 -13.51
CA ALA A 540 -0.36 -27.72 -14.36
C ALA A 540 0.73 -28.81 -14.50
N HIS A 541 0.79 -29.77 -13.56
CA HIS A 541 1.75 -30.88 -13.55
C HIS A 541 1.11 -32.23 -13.77
N THR A 542 -0.03 -32.27 -14.44
CA THR A 542 -0.79 -33.51 -14.70
C THR A 542 -0.59 -33.92 -16.16
N SER A 543 -0.39 -35.26 -16.37
CA SER A 543 -0.17 -35.81 -17.69
C SER A 543 -1.47 -35.98 -18.49
N ALA A 544 -1.38 -35.65 -19.79
CA ALA A 544 -2.47 -35.89 -20.74
C ALA A 544 -1.94 -36.11 -22.15
N TRP A 545 -2.72 -36.85 -22.94
CA TRP A 545 -2.57 -36.91 -24.39
C TRP A 545 -3.24 -35.70 -25.01
N VAL A 546 -2.55 -35.05 -25.94
CA VAL A 546 -2.99 -33.81 -26.64
C VAL A 546 -3.30 -34.17 -28.09
N SER A 547 -4.57 -34.07 -28.47
CA SER A 547 -4.99 -34.15 -29.87
C SER A 547 -5.28 -32.73 -30.37
N TRP A 548 -4.46 -32.26 -31.33
CA TRP A 548 -4.57 -30.89 -31.85
C TRP A 548 -5.75 -30.80 -32.83
N GLN A 549 -6.48 -29.70 -32.76
CA GLN A 549 -7.61 -29.36 -33.62
C GLN A 549 -7.43 -27.99 -34.23
N GLU A 550 -8.17 -27.67 -35.27
CA GLU A 550 -8.06 -26.39 -35.98
C GLU A 550 -8.22 -25.16 -35.06
N GLN A 551 -9.12 -25.22 -34.09
CA GLN A 551 -9.43 -24.11 -33.19
C GLN A 551 -9.13 -24.41 -31.70
N GLY A 552 -8.23 -25.36 -31.41
CA GLY A 552 -7.92 -25.70 -30.02
C GLY A 552 -7.24 -27.04 -29.88
N CYS A 553 -7.57 -27.76 -28.80
CA CYS A 553 -7.09 -29.12 -28.55
C CYS A 553 -8.04 -29.92 -27.67
N LEU A 554 -7.94 -31.24 -27.75
CA LEU A 554 -8.55 -32.16 -26.80
C LEU A 554 -7.44 -32.72 -25.91
N LEU A 555 -7.59 -32.53 -24.59
CA LEU A 555 -6.73 -33.14 -23.57
C LEU A 555 -7.42 -34.36 -23.01
N LYS A 556 -6.83 -35.55 -23.19
CA LYS A 556 -7.26 -36.82 -22.55
C LYS A 556 -6.30 -37.13 -21.40
N PHE A 557 -6.76 -36.98 -20.18
CA PHE A 557 -5.91 -37.21 -19.01
C PHE A 557 -5.52 -38.72 -18.92
N THR A 558 -4.27 -38.97 -18.59
CA THR A 558 -3.75 -40.34 -18.48
C THR A 558 -4.33 -41.08 -17.25
N ASP A 559 -4.29 -42.39 -17.24
CA ASP A 559 -4.83 -43.24 -16.16
C ASP A 559 -4.10 -43.04 -14.82
N HIS A 560 -2.88 -42.53 -14.83
CA HIS A 560 -2.10 -42.21 -13.63
C HIS A 560 -2.35 -40.78 -13.11
N SER A 561 -3.18 -40.02 -13.79
CA SER A 561 -3.53 -38.66 -13.43
C SER A 561 -4.62 -38.65 -12.36
N VAL A 562 -4.62 -37.61 -11.51
CA VAL A 562 -5.74 -37.34 -10.58
C VAL A 562 -7.07 -37.06 -11.31
N PHE A 563 -7.03 -36.85 -12.64
CA PHE A 563 -8.16 -36.64 -13.52
C PHE A 563 -8.40 -37.81 -14.48
N ALA A 564 -7.89 -38.99 -14.15
CA ALA A 564 -8.04 -40.22 -14.98
C ALA A 564 -9.46 -40.43 -15.47
N GLY A 565 -9.58 -40.86 -16.72
CA GLY A 565 -10.87 -41.10 -17.38
C GLY A 565 -11.65 -39.81 -17.79
N ARG A 566 -11.07 -38.65 -17.62
CA ARG A 566 -11.65 -37.37 -18.06
C ARG A 566 -10.96 -36.82 -19.30
N SER A 567 -11.70 -36.05 -20.06
CA SER A 567 -11.16 -35.26 -21.17
C SER A 567 -11.60 -33.83 -21.05
N LEU A 568 -10.78 -32.91 -21.57
CA LEU A 568 -11.03 -31.47 -21.59
C LEU A 568 -10.91 -30.99 -23.03
N GLN A 569 -12.03 -30.59 -23.60
CA GLN A 569 -12.07 -29.92 -24.88
C GLN A 569 -11.77 -28.45 -24.64
N VAL A 570 -10.76 -27.91 -25.32
CA VAL A 570 -10.31 -26.53 -25.18
C VAL A 570 -10.40 -25.86 -26.55
N GLU A 571 -11.21 -24.81 -26.64
CA GLU A 571 -11.35 -23.98 -27.84
C GLU A 571 -10.78 -22.58 -27.61
N ARG A 572 -10.09 -22.04 -28.64
CA ARG A 572 -9.54 -20.67 -28.63
C ARG A 572 -10.61 -19.57 -28.80
N ARG A 573 -11.82 -19.80 -28.32
CA ARG A 573 -12.89 -18.82 -28.40
C ARG A 573 -13.09 -18.19 -27.02
N TRP A 574 -12.78 -16.91 -26.91
CA TRP A 574 -13.25 -16.12 -25.80
C TRP A 574 -13.92 -14.84 -26.32
N VAL A 575 -15.21 -14.72 -26.01
CA VAL A 575 -15.94 -13.49 -26.25
C VAL A 575 -15.92 -12.71 -24.93
N VAL A 576 -15.05 -11.73 -24.84
CA VAL A 576 -15.22 -10.67 -23.84
C VAL A 576 -16.41 -9.84 -24.32
N GLN A 577 -17.55 -9.97 -23.64
CA GLN A 577 -18.68 -9.08 -23.91
C GLN A 577 -18.27 -7.69 -23.41
N LEU A 578 -17.71 -6.89 -24.32
CA LEU A 578 -17.40 -5.50 -24.02
C LEU A 578 -18.70 -4.82 -23.63
N PRO A 579 -18.75 -4.11 -22.49
CA PRO A 579 -19.89 -3.28 -22.18
C PRO A 579 -20.05 -2.27 -23.30
N LEU A 580 -21.29 -2.05 -23.73
CA LEU A 580 -21.59 -0.93 -24.63
C LEU A 580 -21.01 0.35 -23.99
N PRO A 581 -20.35 1.21 -24.78
CA PRO A 581 -19.90 2.49 -24.26
C PRO A 581 -21.08 3.18 -23.60
N PHE A 582 -20.88 3.80 -22.43
CA PHE A 582 -21.92 4.55 -21.75
C PHE A 582 -22.58 5.47 -22.78
N SER A 583 -23.87 5.31 -22.99
CA SER A 583 -24.63 6.34 -23.70
C SER A 583 -24.48 7.61 -22.87
N GLU A 584 -24.22 8.75 -23.51
CA GLU A 584 -24.09 10.07 -22.87
C GLU A 584 -25.29 10.48 -21.97
N ASN A 585 -26.31 9.63 -21.89
CA ASN A 585 -27.54 9.80 -21.12
C ASN A 585 -27.66 8.98 -19.84
N ALA A 586 -26.60 8.36 -19.34
CA ALA A 586 -26.63 7.79 -17.99
C ALA A 586 -26.63 8.92 -16.97
N HIS A 587 -27.78 9.42 -16.61
CA HIS A 587 -27.98 10.29 -15.45
C HIS A 587 -27.57 9.53 -14.19
N PHE A 588 -26.31 9.66 -13.78
CA PHE A 588 -25.91 9.29 -12.43
C PHE A 588 -26.58 10.26 -11.47
N VAL A 589 -27.45 9.73 -10.64
CA VAL A 589 -28.15 10.48 -9.59
C VAL A 589 -27.11 11.15 -8.73
N HIS A 590 -27.13 12.47 -8.74
CA HIS A 590 -26.43 13.28 -7.73
C HIS A 590 -27.01 12.91 -6.35
N LEU A 591 -26.24 12.20 -5.53
CA LEU A 591 -26.47 12.01 -4.10
C LEU A 591 -25.50 12.85 -3.31
#